data_422a81e02c2ce3768325adf62ecaf010
#
_entry.id   422a81e02c2ce3768325adf62ecaf010
#
_cell.length_a   1.000
_cell.length_b   1.000
_cell.length_c   1.000
_cell.angle_alpha   90.00
_cell.angle_beta   90.00
_cell.angle_gamma   90.00
#
_symmetry.space_group_name_H-M   'P 1'
#
loop_
_entity.id
_entity.type
_entity.pdbx_description
1 polymer ?
#
loop_
_entity_poly.entity_id
_entity_poly.type
_entity_poly.pdbx_seq_one_letter_code
_entity_poly.pdbx_strand_id
1 'polypeptide(L)'
;MRRKRSRSAAAAAAIALLCGAATAGGGNPIAAADDSLAAQGFRTQADGSRIVDTTVLDERNLRLQVYSAAMGRTIDIDVQRPADASSPRPTLYLLAGAGGGEDTATWQQRTTVLQFLAGKDVNVVQPVGGAFTYYTDWRSADPALGVNKWQTFLTEELPPLIDRALGTNGTNAIAGLSMSGTSVLQLPIAAPGLYRAAAAYSGCAQISDPVGYNFVRTVVSAGGGDTANMYGPQGDPLWAANDPYLNAEGLRGLELFLSTGSGIPGQWDTLDGPYTLPGVGGLANQLTVGGALEAASNYCTHNMQARLNQLGIPATFDFQPVGTHSWGYWEDALVASWPILAKGLDLPA
;
A
#
# COMPACT_ATOMS: atom_id res chain seq x y z
N MET A 1 -36.85 14.45 -52.23
CA MET A 1 -36.97 13.26 -53.12
C MET A 1 -36.63 12.04 -52.33
N ARG A 2 -37.60 11.31 -51.87
CA ARG A 2 -38.12 9.97 -52.31
C ARG A 2 -37.04 8.87 -52.26
N ARG A 3 -37.19 8.02 -51.20
CA ARG A 3 -37.50 6.56 -51.22
C ARG A 3 -36.37 5.66 -51.75
N LYS A 4 -36.02 4.56 -51.13
CA LYS A 4 -36.86 3.38 -50.84
C LYS A 4 -36.17 2.43 -49.84
N ARG A 5 -37.02 1.76 -49.05
CA ARG A 5 -36.74 0.56 -48.24
C ARG A 5 -36.64 -0.68 -49.13
N SER A 6 -35.89 -1.70 -48.71
CA SER A 6 -36.35 -3.08 -48.94
C SER A 6 -35.86 -4.00 -47.81
N ARG A 7 -36.82 -4.75 -47.29
CA ARG A 7 -36.70 -5.89 -46.37
C ARG A 7 -36.61 -7.18 -47.18
N SER A 8 -35.96 -8.22 -46.63
CA SER A 8 -36.29 -9.66 -46.79
C SER A 8 -35.42 -10.39 -45.77
N ALA A 9 -35.84 -11.08 -44.94
CA ALA A 9 -36.62 -12.14 -44.32
C ALA A 9 -36.16 -13.54 -44.76
N ALA A 10 -35.76 -14.30 -43.71
CA ALA A 10 -35.96 -15.70 -43.38
C ALA A 10 -35.39 -16.81 -44.26
N ALA A 11 -34.67 -17.72 -43.61
CA ALA A 11 -35.10 -19.13 -43.55
C ALA A 11 -34.27 -19.91 -42.50
N ALA A 12 -34.98 -20.59 -41.64
CA ALA A 12 -34.48 -21.56 -40.65
C ALA A 12 -34.29 -22.93 -41.31
N ALA A 13 -33.31 -23.70 -40.85
CA ALA A 13 -33.35 -25.17 -40.96
C ALA A 13 -32.64 -25.82 -39.78
N ALA A 14 -33.40 -26.49 -38.95
CA ALA A 14 -32.92 -27.38 -37.89
C ALA A 14 -32.49 -28.71 -38.43
N ILE A 15 -31.37 -29.27 -37.99
CA ILE A 15 -31.10 -30.69 -38.02
C ILE A 15 -30.50 -31.10 -36.68
N ALA A 16 -31.25 -31.88 -35.93
CA ALA A 16 -30.76 -32.61 -34.75
C ALA A 16 -30.19 -33.93 -35.21
N LEU A 17 -29.01 -34.31 -34.72
CA LEU A 17 -28.62 -35.70 -34.59
C LEU A 17 -27.75 -35.89 -33.34
N LEU A 18 -28.21 -36.76 -32.48
CA LEU A 18 -27.53 -37.32 -31.29
C LEU A 18 -26.30 -38.14 -31.68
N CYS A 19 -25.20 -37.94 -30.93
CA CYS A 19 -24.32 -39.04 -30.54
C CYS A 19 -23.58 -38.61 -29.27
N GLY A 20 -23.76 -39.39 -28.19
CA GLY A 20 -23.11 -39.19 -26.93
C GLY A 20 -21.63 -39.54 -26.95
N ALA A 21 -20.84 -38.74 -26.27
CA ALA A 21 -19.55 -39.18 -25.74
C ALA A 21 -19.38 -38.45 -24.38
N ALA A 22 -19.26 -39.24 -23.33
CA ALA A 22 -18.93 -38.77 -22.03
C ALA A 22 -17.52 -38.15 -22.08
N THR A 23 -17.42 -36.82 -21.92
CA THR A 23 -16.17 -36.17 -21.61
C THR A 23 -16.15 -35.89 -20.10
N ALA A 24 -15.19 -36.52 -19.44
CA ALA A 24 -14.84 -36.19 -18.07
C ALA A 24 -14.58 -34.68 -17.98
N GLY A 25 -15.38 -33.99 -17.17
CA GLY A 25 -15.25 -32.56 -16.93
C GLY A 25 -13.95 -32.26 -16.19
N GLY A 26 -12.93 -31.89 -16.94
CA GLY A 26 -11.82 -31.12 -16.40
C GLY A 26 -12.34 -29.70 -16.17
N GLY A 27 -12.86 -29.40 -14.97
CA GLY A 27 -13.16 -28.05 -14.55
C GLY A 27 -11.88 -27.23 -14.60
N ASN A 28 -11.98 -26.06 -15.18
CA ASN A 28 -10.86 -25.13 -15.28
C ASN A 28 -10.42 -24.78 -13.84
N PRO A 29 -9.18 -25.07 -13.39
CA PRO A 29 -8.77 -24.87 -12.01
C PRO A 29 -8.89 -23.39 -11.57
N ILE A 30 -8.88 -22.46 -12.52
CA ILE A 30 -9.09 -21.02 -12.27
C ILE A 30 -10.54 -20.75 -11.85
N ALA A 31 -11.54 -21.32 -12.50
CA ALA A 31 -12.94 -21.12 -12.18
C ALA A 31 -13.31 -21.71 -10.79
N ALA A 32 -12.72 -22.87 -10.42
CA ALA A 32 -12.95 -23.48 -9.12
C ALA A 32 -12.28 -22.69 -7.96
N ALA A 33 -11.14 -22.02 -8.23
CA ALA A 33 -10.48 -21.14 -7.27
C ALA A 33 -11.29 -19.85 -7.08
N ASP A 34 -11.89 -19.32 -8.13
CA ASP A 34 -12.71 -18.09 -8.13
C ASP A 34 -13.99 -18.29 -7.30
N ASP A 35 -14.71 -19.40 -7.51
CA ASP A 35 -15.91 -19.73 -6.73
C ASP A 35 -15.61 -19.94 -5.23
N SER A 36 -14.43 -20.46 -4.88
CA SER A 36 -14.02 -20.67 -3.48
C SER A 36 -13.58 -19.36 -2.79
N LEU A 37 -12.91 -18.48 -3.49
CA LEU A 37 -12.52 -17.15 -3.00
C LEU A 37 -13.76 -16.28 -2.79
N ALA A 38 -14.68 -16.26 -3.74
CA ALA A 38 -15.95 -15.59 -3.62
C ALA A 38 -16.77 -16.11 -2.43
N ALA A 39 -16.91 -17.44 -2.26
CA ALA A 39 -17.70 -18.02 -1.19
C ALA A 39 -17.11 -17.76 0.22
N GLN A 40 -15.79 -17.65 0.36
CA GLN A 40 -15.13 -17.41 1.64
C GLN A 40 -15.03 -15.92 1.99
N GLY A 41 -14.87 -15.03 1.01
CA GLY A 41 -14.68 -13.59 1.19
C GLY A 41 -15.95 -12.82 1.56
N PHE A 42 -17.14 -13.29 1.15
CA PHE A 42 -18.41 -12.58 1.36
C PHE A 42 -18.97 -12.65 2.81
N ARG A 43 -18.26 -13.28 3.73
CA ARG A 43 -18.70 -13.29 5.14
C ARG A 43 -18.47 -11.93 5.77
N THR A 44 -19.55 -11.26 6.13
CA THR A 44 -19.53 -10.02 6.90
C THR A 44 -18.88 -10.26 8.27
N GLN A 45 -17.95 -9.39 8.69
CA GLN A 45 -17.40 -9.40 10.04
C GLN A 45 -18.42 -8.88 11.05
N ALA A 46 -18.14 -9.03 12.34
CA ALA A 46 -19.03 -8.55 13.42
C ALA A 46 -19.21 -7.02 13.40
N ASP A 47 -18.21 -6.29 12.92
CA ASP A 47 -18.23 -4.83 12.72
C ASP A 47 -18.99 -4.38 11.46
N GLY A 48 -19.33 -5.30 10.55
CA GLY A 48 -20.03 -5.05 9.30
C GLY A 48 -19.10 -4.94 8.08
N SER A 49 -17.78 -4.96 8.28
CA SER A 49 -16.81 -4.94 7.16
C SER A 49 -16.84 -6.27 6.40
N ARG A 50 -16.62 -6.20 5.08
CA ARG A 50 -16.72 -7.37 4.21
C ARG A 50 -16.11 -7.12 2.83
N ILE A 51 -15.71 -8.17 2.15
CA ILE A 51 -15.46 -8.14 0.71
C ILE A 51 -16.82 -8.12 0.00
N VAL A 52 -17.03 -7.17 -0.90
CA VAL A 52 -18.29 -7.00 -1.63
C VAL A 52 -18.18 -7.47 -3.08
N ASP A 53 -16.97 -7.49 -3.63
CA ASP A 53 -16.70 -8.00 -4.98
C ASP A 53 -15.26 -8.49 -5.11
N THR A 54 -15.02 -9.39 -6.06
CA THR A 54 -13.69 -9.92 -6.41
C THR A 54 -13.58 -10.01 -7.92
N THR A 55 -12.62 -9.29 -8.49
CA THR A 55 -12.26 -9.37 -9.90
C THR A 55 -10.93 -10.08 -10.07
N VAL A 56 -10.90 -11.19 -10.77
CA VAL A 56 -9.66 -11.88 -11.16
C VAL A 56 -9.09 -11.18 -12.39
N LEU A 57 -7.90 -10.63 -12.28
CA LEU A 57 -7.22 -9.92 -13.37
C LEU A 57 -6.36 -10.88 -14.20
N ASP A 58 -5.71 -11.84 -13.53
CA ASP A 58 -4.97 -12.95 -14.15
C ASP A 58 -4.77 -14.07 -13.11
N GLU A 59 -3.90 -15.05 -13.41
CA GLU A 59 -3.66 -16.22 -12.54
C GLU A 59 -3.20 -15.87 -11.13
N ARG A 60 -2.62 -14.69 -10.92
CA ARG A 60 -2.01 -14.26 -9.66
C ARG A 60 -2.53 -12.94 -9.14
N ASN A 61 -3.13 -12.13 -9.99
CA ASN A 61 -3.55 -10.78 -9.65
C ASN A 61 -5.07 -10.71 -9.52
N LEU A 62 -5.51 -10.16 -8.39
CA LEU A 62 -6.91 -9.96 -8.04
C LEU A 62 -7.13 -8.50 -7.69
N ARG A 63 -8.34 -8.02 -7.90
CA ARG A 63 -8.85 -6.81 -7.24
C ARG A 63 -10.00 -7.20 -6.35
N LEU A 64 -9.89 -6.92 -5.06
CA LEU A 64 -10.97 -7.07 -4.10
C LEU A 64 -11.61 -5.70 -3.87
N GLN A 65 -12.92 -5.66 -3.75
CA GLN A 65 -13.65 -4.51 -3.26
C GLN A 65 -14.06 -4.77 -1.81
N VAL A 66 -13.52 -3.98 -0.89
CA VAL A 66 -13.72 -4.15 0.55
C VAL A 66 -14.54 -3.00 1.11
N TYR A 67 -15.74 -3.29 1.61
CA TYR A 67 -16.52 -2.31 2.35
C TYR A 67 -15.92 -2.13 3.75
N SER A 68 -15.49 -0.91 4.06
CA SER A 68 -15.08 -0.50 5.39
C SER A 68 -16.29 0.01 6.16
N ALA A 69 -16.61 -0.61 7.27
CA ALA A 69 -17.69 -0.17 8.16
C ALA A 69 -17.32 1.14 8.87
N ALA A 70 -16.05 1.29 9.27
CA ALA A 70 -15.55 2.50 9.93
C ALA A 70 -15.58 3.74 9.02
N MET A 71 -15.38 3.56 7.71
CA MET A 71 -15.40 4.67 6.74
C MET A 71 -16.71 4.77 5.96
N GLY A 72 -17.59 3.76 6.03
CA GLY A 72 -18.89 3.73 5.34
C GLY A 72 -18.75 3.71 3.81
N ARG A 73 -17.64 3.19 3.27
CA ARG A 73 -17.36 3.17 1.82
C ARG A 73 -16.61 1.91 1.41
N THR A 74 -16.64 1.61 0.12
CA THR A 74 -15.86 0.54 -0.51
C THR A 74 -14.49 1.03 -0.91
N ILE A 75 -13.47 0.20 -0.71
CA ILE A 75 -12.06 0.45 -1.01
C ILE A 75 -11.59 -0.68 -1.90
N ASP A 76 -10.94 -0.33 -3.00
CA ASP A 76 -10.28 -1.30 -3.87
C ASP A 76 -8.96 -1.75 -3.25
N ILE A 77 -8.70 -3.05 -3.33
CA ILE A 77 -7.48 -3.69 -2.84
C ILE A 77 -6.88 -4.48 -3.98
N ASP A 78 -5.73 -4.06 -4.48
CA ASP A 78 -4.97 -4.83 -5.45
C ASP A 78 -4.15 -5.90 -4.72
N VAL A 79 -4.24 -7.13 -5.20
CA VAL A 79 -3.57 -8.28 -4.60
C VAL A 79 -2.75 -9.01 -5.66
N GLN A 80 -1.47 -9.25 -5.35
CA GLN A 80 -0.63 -10.20 -6.09
C GLN A 80 -0.40 -11.43 -5.21
N ARG A 81 -0.78 -12.60 -5.70
CA ARG A 81 -0.57 -13.88 -5.00
C ARG A 81 0.81 -14.46 -5.30
N PRO A 82 1.38 -15.28 -4.40
CA PRO A 82 2.59 -16.05 -4.68
C PRO A 82 2.36 -17.02 -5.84
N ALA A 83 3.44 -17.46 -6.49
CA ALA A 83 3.35 -18.44 -7.59
C ALA A 83 2.78 -19.78 -7.12
N ASP A 84 3.13 -20.20 -5.90
CA ASP A 84 2.55 -21.37 -5.24
C ASP A 84 1.69 -20.92 -4.04
N ALA A 85 0.38 -20.96 -4.24
CA ALA A 85 -0.62 -20.68 -3.21
C ALA A 85 -1.26 -21.98 -2.66
N SER A 86 -0.64 -23.15 -2.85
CA SER A 86 -1.15 -24.44 -2.36
C SER A 86 -1.06 -24.59 -0.84
N SER A 87 -0.22 -23.80 -0.19
CA SER A 87 -0.10 -23.70 1.27
C SER A 87 -0.26 -22.26 1.74
N PRO A 88 -0.71 -22.04 2.99
CA PRO A 88 -0.85 -20.70 3.55
C PRO A 88 0.46 -19.91 3.49
N ARG A 89 0.41 -18.71 2.91
CA ARG A 89 1.57 -17.82 2.76
C ARG A 89 1.36 -16.54 3.58
N PRO A 90 2.44 -15.86 4.00
CA PRO A 90 2.35 -14.59 4.70
C PRO A 90 1.89 -13.47 3.77
N THR A 91 1.65 -12.28 4.37
CA THR A 91 1.17 -11.10 3.65
C THR A 91 2.10 -9.91 3.86
N LEU A 92 2.47 -9.25 2.77
CA LEU A 92 3.09 -7.93 2.75
C LEU A 92 2.03 -6.88 2.36
N TYR A 93 1.70 -5.99 3.29
CA TYR A 93 0.92 -4.78 3.00
C TYR A 93 1.86 -3.72 2.44
N LEU A 94 1.64 -3.31 1.20
CA LEU A 94 2.48 -2.35 0.49
C LEU A 94 1.71 -1.06 0.24
N LEU A 95 1.99 -0.03 1.02
CA LEU A 95 1.25 1.23 0.98
C LEU A 95 1.83 2.19 -0.04
N ALA A 96 0.95 2.98 -0.65
CA ALA A 96 1.31 4.05 -1.58
C ALA A 96 1.74 5.33 -0.84
N GLY A 97 2.38 6.25 -1.56
CA GLY A 97 2.70 7.59 -1.07
C GLY A 97 1.48 8.51 -0.95
N ALA A 98 1.71 9.82 -1.07
CA ALA A 98 0.68 10.83 -0.85
C ALA A 98 -0.57 10.67 -1.75
N GLY A 99 -0.43 10.15 -2.97
CA GLY A 99 -1.56 9.91 -3.89
C GLY A 99 -2.43 8.70 -3.54
N GLY A 100 -2.13 7.94 -2.49
CA GLY A 100 -2.96 6.81 -2.06
C GLY A 100 -3.10 5.66 -3.06
N GLY A 101 -2.31 5.66 -4.14
CA GLY A 101 -2.49 4.70 -5.24
C GLY A 101 -3.66 5.01 -6.17
N GLU A 102 -4.32 6.17 -5.99
CA GLU A 102 -5.49 6.59 -6.79
C GLU A 102 -5.09 7.28 -8.10
N ASP A 103 -3.82 7.66 -8.23
CA ASP A 103 -3.23 8.29 -9.41
C ASP A 103 -2.25 7.35 -10.15
N THR A 104 -1.44 7.90 -11.04
CA THR A 104 -0.40 7.14 -11.77
C THR A 104 0.91 6.98 -10.99
N ALA A 105 1.01 7.53 -9.79
CA ALA A 105 2.19 7.43 -8.93
C ALA A 105 2.08 6.20 -8.01
N THR A 106 2.03 5.02 -8.59
CA THR A 106 1.89 3.73 -7.91
C THR A 106 3.13 2.85 -8.08
N TRP A 107 3.31 1.88 -7.20
CA TRP A 107 4.36 0.88 -7.30
C TRP A 107 4.34 0.14 -8.65
N GLN A 108 3.13 -0.19 -9.15
CA GLN A 108 2.93 -0.93 -10.39
C GLN A 108 3.32 -0.14 -11.64
N GLN A 109 3.01 1.17 -11.64
CA GLN A 109 3.21 2.01 -12.82
C GLN A 109 4.57 2.66 -12.89
N ARG A 110 5.22 2.80 -11.74
CA ARG A 110 6.47 3.55 -11.62
C ARG A 110 7.70 2.68 -11.38
N THR A 111 7.51 1.38 -11.08
CA THR A 111 8.63 0.48 -10.70
C THR A 111 8.41 -0.93 -11.24
N THR A 112 9.43 -1.77 -11.08
CA THR A 112 9.36 -3.22 -11.34
C THR A 112 9.21 -4.04 -10.05
N VAL A 113 8.88 -3.42 -8.93
CA VAL A 113 8.79 -4.03 -7.60
C VAL A 113 7.85 -5.24 -7.56
N LEU A 114 6.70 -5.20 -8.26
CA LEU A 114 5.80 -6.34 -8.29
C LEU A 114 6.39 -7.53 -9.06
N GLN A 115 7.25 -7.29 -10.04
CA GLN A 115 7.99 -8.37 -10.73
C GLN A 115 9.02 -9.00 -9.78
N PHE A 116 9.72 -8.19 -8.98
CA PHE A 116 10.64 -8.67 -7.95
C PHE A 116 9.87 -9.50 -6.90
N LEU A 117 8.76 -8.99 -6.37
CA LEU A 117 7.93 -9.67 -5.38
C LEU A 117 7.22 -10.91 -5.94
N ALA A 118 6.99 -10.96 -7.25
CA ALA A 118 6.42 -12.13 -7.92
C ALA A 118 7.29 -13.40 -7.77
N GLY A 119 8.58 -13.24 -7.54
CA GLY A 119 9.51 -14.35 -7.25
C GLY A 119 9.54 -14.76 -5.77
N LYS A 120 8.73 -14.13 -4.91
CA LYS A 120 8.71 -14.38 -3.46
C LYS A 120 7.43 -15.08 -3.04
N ASP A 121 7.54 -15.93 -2.00
CA ASP A 121 6.40 -16.70 -1.47
C ASP A 121 5.51 -15.87 -0.54
N VAL A 122 5.01 -14.74 -1.02
CA VAL A 122 4.25 -13.75 -0.23
C VAL A 122 3.03 -13.26 -1.00
N ASN A 123 1.91 -13.03 -0.29
CA ASN A 123 0.81 -12.24 -0.82
C ASN A 123 1.15 -10.76 -0.69
N VAL A 124 1.04 -9.98 -1.77
CA VAL A 124 1.23 -8.53 -1.74
C VAL A 124 -0.13 -7.87 -1.81
N VAL A 125 -0.46 -7.08 -0.80
CA VAL A 125 -1.77 -6.43 -0.63
C VAL A 125 -1.58 -4.92 -0.67
N GLN A 126 -2.21 -4.26 -1.64
CA GLN A 126 -2.08 -2.84 -1.90
C GLN A 126 -3.45 -2.16 -1.84
N PRO A 127 -3.79 -1.49 -0.74
CA PRO A 127 -4.98 -0.65 -0.69
C PRO A 127 -4.89 0.51 -1.69
N VAL A 128 -5.97 0.75 -2.44
CA VAL A 128 -6.12 1.88 -3.36
C VAL A 128 -7.05 2.89 -2.70
N GLY A 129 -6.49 3.97 -2.22
CA GLY A 129 -7.20 4.99 -1.47
C GLY A 129 -6.33 5.62 -0.38
N GLY A 130 -6.89 6.60 0.32
CA GLY A 130 -6.20 7.26 1.42
C GLY A 130 -5.24 8.37 0.99
N ALA A 131 -5.45 8.92 -0.20
CA ALA A 131 -4.66 10.05 -0.67
C ALA A 131 -4.63 11.18 0.39
N PHE A 132 -3.41 11.61 0.75
CA PHE A 132 -3.11 12.70 1.69
C PHE A 132 -3.58 12.49 3.15
N THR A 133 -3.92 11.25 3.55
CA THR A 133 -4.53 10.96 4.85
C THR A 133 -3.58 10.43 5.90
N TYR A 134 -2.34 10.13 5.55
CA TYR A 134 -1.35 9.44 6.42
C TYR A 134 -1.83 8.06 6.91
N TYR A 135 -2.83 7.47 6.25
CA TYR A 135 -3.39 6.16 6.64
C TYR A 135 -3.70 6.04 8.14
N THR A 136 -4.23 7.11 8.72
CA THR A 136 -4.55 7.20 10.14
C THR A 136 -6.03 7.48 10.37
N ASP A 137 -6.47 7.38 11.63
CA ASP A 137 -7.83 7.72 12.02
C ASP A 137 -7.95 9.21 12.33
N TRP A 138 -8.69 9.91 11.49
CA TRP A 138 -8.97 11.33 11.69
C TRP A 138 -10.07 11.52 12.77
N ARG A 139 -9.91 12.54 13.59
CA ARG A 139 -10.87 12.88 14.66
C ARG A 139 -12.24 13.30 14.13
N SER A 140 -12.29 13.87 12.93
CA SER A 140 -13.54 14.31 12.27
C SER A 140 -13.45 14.16 10.77
N ALA A 141 -14.61 14.08 10.11
CA ALA A 141 -14.67 14.13 8.65
C ALA A 141 -14.12 15.46 8.13
N ASP A 142 -13.36 15.38 7.04
CA ASP A 142 -12.78 16.52 6.37
C ASP A 142 -13.60 16.90 5.12
N PRO A 143 -13.85 18.19 4.83
CA PRO A 143 -14.64 18.59 3.67
C PRO A 143 -14.06 18.13 2.32
N ALA A 144 -12.73 18.01 2.20
CA ALA A 144 -12.06 17.58 0.97
C ALA A 144 -11.76 16.08 0.95
N LEU A 145 -11.28 15.53 2.07
CA LEU A 145 -10.79 14.15 2.15
C LEU A 145 -11.79 13.18 2.78
N GLY A 146 -12.94 13.65 3.26
CA GLY A 146 -14.03 12.84 3.77
C GLY A 146 -13.77 12.18 5.13
N VAL A 147 -14.42 11.04 5.38
CA VAL A 147 -14.22 10.24 6.59
C VAL A 147 -12.98 9.36 6.43
N ASN A 148 -12.02 9.50 7.34
CA ASN A 148 -10.76 8.76 7.31
C ASN A 148 -10.59 7.96 8.61
N LYS A 149 -10.71 6.64 8.50
CA LYS A 149 -10.49 5.64 9.56
C LYS A 149 -9.55 4.57 9.04
N TRP A 150 -8.44 5.04 8.46
CA TRP A 150 -7.49 4.16 7.78
C TRP A 150 -6.70 3.28 8.74
N GLN A 151 -6.41 3.77 9.95
CA GLN A 151 -5.78 2.93 10.97
C GLN A 151 -6.71 1.77 11.33
N THR A 152 -7.97 2.05 11.69
CA THR A 152 -8.97 1.01 11.95
C THR A 152 -9.09 0.05 10.76
N PHE A 153 -9.16 0.57 9.53
CA PHE A 153 -9.27 -0.26 8.34
C PHE A 153 -8.07 -1.22 8.18
N LEU A 154 -6.85 -0.71 8.30
CA LEU A 154 -5.62 -1.45 8.04
C LEU A 154 -5.21 -2.36 9.22
N THR A 155 -5.76 -2.13 10.42
CA THR A 155 -5.38 -2.94 11.59
C THR A 155 -6.48 -3.86 12.09
N GLU A 156 -7.75 -3.56 11.82
CA GLU A 156 -8.88 -4.29 12.37
C GLU A 156 -9.80 -4.89 11.29
N GLU A 157 -10.13 -4.12 10.24
CA GLU A 157 -11.10 -4.55 9.22
C GLU A 157 -10.45 -5.41 8.11
N LEU A 158 -9.39 -4.90 7.48
CA LEU A 158 -8.79 -5.53 6.28
C LEU A 158 -8.04 -6.85 6.59
N PRO A 159 -7.16 -6.95 7.62
CA PRO A 159 -6.33 -8.13 7.80
C PRO A 159 -7.13 -9.44 7.94
N PRO A 160 -8.16 -9.55 8.78
CA PRO A 160 -8.94 -10.78 8.89
C PRO A 160 -9.78 -11.10 7.64
N LEU A 161 -10.09 -10.11 6.79
CA LEU A 161 -10.72 -10.34 5.49
C LEU A 161 -9.73 -10.96 4.50
N ILE A 162 -8.51 -10.43 4.44
CA ILE A 162 -7.41 -10.95 3.62
C ILE A 162 -7.04 -12.37 4.04
N ASP A 163 -6.88 -12.61 5.34
CA ASP A 163 -6.53 -13.94 5.86
C ASP A 163 -7.52 -15.00 5.41
N ARG A 164 -8.82 -14.70 5.51
CA ARG A 164 -9.87 -15.62 5.05
C ARG A 164 -9.93 -15.78 3.54
N ALA A 165 -9.86 -14.66 2.80
CA ALA A 165 -10.00 -14.67 1.35
C ALA A 165 -8.83 -15.38 0.66
N LEU A 166 -7.61 -15.16 1.14
CA LEU A 166 -6.41 -15.71 0.51
C LEU A 166 -5.90 -16.99 1.17
N GLY A 167 -6.45 -17.38 2.34
CA GLY A 167 -5.96 -18.51 3.13
C GLY A 167 -4.54 -18.28 3.63
N THR A 168 -4.25 -17.11 4.18
CA THR A 168 -2.90 -16.75 4.64
C THR A 168 -2.51 -17.51 5.91
N ASN A 169 -1.24 -17.41 6.31
CA ASN A 169 -0.78 -17.98 7.60
C ASN A 169 -0.90 -16.98 8.77
N GLY A 170 -1.47 -15.77 8.53
CA GLY A 170 -1.63 -14.72 9.53
C GLY A 170 -0.36 -13.95 9.88
N THR A 171 0.78 -14.26 9.24
CA THR A 171 2.03 -13.51 9.44
C THR A 171 2.06 -12.33 8.48
N ASN A 172 2.23 -11.10 9.02
CA ASN A 172 2.14 -9.89 8.25
C ASN A 172 3.40 -9.03 8.37
N ALA A 173 3.77 -8.38 7.26
CA ALA A 173 4.71 -7.26 7.22
C ALA A 173 4.05 -6.06 6.53
N ILE A 174 4.61 -4.88 6.75
CA ILE A 174 4.12 -3.64 6.13
C ILE A 174 5.28 -2.82 5.58
N ALA A 175 5.09 -2.25 4.40
CA ALA A 175 6.08 -1.37 3.77
C ALA A 175 5.40 -0.17 3.10
N GLY A 176 6.10 0.98 3.07
CA GLY A 176 5.55 2.17 2.46
C GLY A 176 6.56 3.30 2.31
N LEU A 177 6.24 4.24 1.42
CA LEU A 177 7.11 5.35 1.03
C LEU A 177 6.51 6.71 1.35
N SER A 178 7.36 7.71 1.54
CA SER A 178 6.92 9.11 1.68
C SER A 178 5.89 9.26 2.81
N MET A 179 4.68 9.70 2.52
CA MET A 179 3.58 9.79 3.48
C MET A 179 3.39 8.47 4.25
N SER A 180 3.31 7.35 3.56
CA SER A 180 3.13 6.05 4.22
C SER A 180 4.39 5.51 4.89
N GLY A 181 5.58 6.04 4.59
CA GLY A 181 6.79 5.75 5.34
C GLY A 181 6.68 6.15 6.83
N THR A 182 5.84 7.15 7.15
CA THR A 182 5.43 7.46 8.53
C THR A 182 4.43 6.43 9.04
N SER A 183 3.42 6.14 8.24
CA SER A 183 2.27 5.28 8.63
C SER A 183 2.69 3.85 8.94
N VAL A 184 3.67 3.28 8.20
CA VAL A 184 4.14 1.90 8.41
C VAL A 184 4.90 1.72 9.72
N LEU A 185 5.28 2.80 10.40
CA LEU A 185 5.77 2.75 11.77
C LEU A 185 4.66 3.02 12.80
N GLN A 186 3.67 3.83 12.44
CA GLN A 186 2.54 4.17 13.30
C GLN A 186 1.56 2.99 13.46
N LEU A 187 1.24 2.28 12.38
CA LEU A 187 0.28 1.18 12.38
C LEU A 187 0.70 -0.01 13.27
N PRO A 188 1.97 -0.47 13.25
CA PRO A 188 2.42 -1.51 14.19
C PRO A 188 2.39 -1.07 15.66
N ILE A 189 2.65 0.22 15.94
CA ILE A 189 2.53 0.77 17.30
C ILE A 189 1.07 0.72 17.78
N ALA A 190 0.13 1.07 16.89
CA ALA A 190 -1.30 1.06 17.19
C ALA A 190 -1.88 -0.35 17.32
N ALA A 191 -1.31 -1.35 16.62
CA ALA A 191 -1.78 -2.74 16.61
C ALA A 191 -0.62 -3.71 16.93
N PRO A 192 -0.19 -3.80 18.19
CA PRO A 192 0.91 -4.67 18.60
C PRO A 192 0.66 -6.14 18.23
N GLY A 193 1.65 -6.77 17.58
CA GLY A 193 1.59 -8.18 17.20
C GLY A 193 0.94 -8.45 15.84
N LEU A 194 0.26 -7.48 15.21
CA LEU A 194 -0.32 -7.66 13.88
C LEU A 194 0.77 -7.76 12.79
N TYR A 195 1.78 -6.91 12.87
CA TYR A 195 2.91 -6.89 11.94
C TYR A 195 4.18 -7.36 12.63
N ARG A 196 5.01 -8.15 11.94
CA ARG A 196 6.30 -8.64 12.41
C ARG A 196 7.50 -7.89 11.83
N ALA A 197 7.31 -7.23 10.70
CA ALA A 197 8.30 -6.36 10.08
C ALA A 197 7.67 -5.09 9.54
N ALA A 198 8.45 -4.01 9.53
CA ALA A 198 8.07 -2.76 8.91
C ALA A 198 9.25 -2.17 8.12
N ALA A 199 8.99 -1.72 6.89
CA ALA A 199 9.96 -1.03 6.05
C ALA A 199 9.46 0.36 5.67
N ALA A 200 10.17 1.41 6.07
CA ALA A 200 9.84 2.81 5.85
C ALA A 200 10.84 3.45 4.88
N TYR A 201 10.35 3.93 3.75
CA TYR A 201 11.18 4.57 2.72
C TYR A 201 10.87 6.06 2.65
N SER A 202 11.85 6.90 2.94
CA SER A 202 11.76 8.37 2.87
C SER A 202 10.58 8.97 3.64
N GLY A 203 10.21 8.40 4.81
CA GLY A 203 9.18 8.91 5.70
C GLY A 203 9.75 9.81 6.79
N CYS A 204 8.94 10.73 7.34
CA CYS A 204 9.28 11.47 8.54
C CYS A 204 8.51 10.89 9.73
N ALA A 205 9.19 10.13 10.57
CA ALA A 205 8.58 9.40 11.68
C ALA A 205 8.38 10.25 12.96
N GLN A 206 8.70 11.53 12.93
CA GLN A 206 8.38 12.50 13.98
C GLN A 206 7.37 13.50 13.42
N ILE A 207 6.19 13.61 14.03
CA ILE A 207 5.09 14.40 13.48
C ILE A 207 4.56 15.48 14.42
N SER A 208 4.94 15.45 15.70
CA SER A 208 4.43 16.36 16.72
C SER A 208 5.35 17.58 16.96
N ASP A 209 6.62 17.50 16.57
CA ASP A 209 7.53 18.65 16.61
C ASP A 209 7.25 19.65 15.46
N PRO A 210 7.78 20.89 15.52
CA PRO A 210 7.48 21.90 14.52
C PRO A 210 7.86 21.51 13.07
N VAL A 211 8.92 20.71 12.88
CA VAL A 211 9.37 20.29 11.55
C VAL A 211 8.41 19.25 11.01
N GLY A 212 8.18 18.17 11.77
CA GLY A 212 7.28 17.09 11.40
C GLY A 212 5.84 17.55 11.23
N TYR A 213 5.33 18.40 12.15
CA TYR A 213 4.00 19.00 12.01
C TYR A 213 3.84 19.75 10.67
N ASN A 214 4.81 20.60 10.30
CA ASN A 214 4.74 21.32 9.04
C ASN A 214 4.87 20.40 7.82
N PHE A 215 5.64 19.33 7.94
CA PHE A 215 5.74 18.32 6.88
C PHE A 215 4.39 17.65 6.65
N VAL A 216 3.75 17.14 7.71
CA VAL A 216 2.41 16.53 7.63
C VAL A 216 1.37 17.51 7.10
N ARG A 217 1.36 18.74 7.64
CA ARG A 217 0.43 19.77 7.19
C ARG A 217 0.59 20.09 5.70
N THR A 218 1.82 20.15 5.19
CA THR A 218 2.08 20.42 3.77
C THR A 218 1.50 19.33 2.90
N VAL A 219 1.70 18.07 3.26
CA VAL A 219 1.15 16.93 2.51
C VAL A 219 -0.37 16.91 2.55
N VAL A 220 -0.97 17.04 3.74
CA VAL A 220 -2.44 17.05 3.89
C VAL A 220 -3.08 18.22 3.13
N SER A 221 -2.48 19.40 3.22
CA SER A 221 -2.98 20.60 2.51
C SER A 221 -2.83 20.50 1.00
N ALA A 222 -1.85 19.76 0.48
CA ALA A 222 -1.73 19.48 -0.95
C ALA A 222 -2.92 18.68 -1.50
N GLY A 223 -3.56 17.86 -0.65
CA GLY A 223 -4.84 17.18 -0.95
C GLY A 223 -6.08 18.02 -0.66
N GLY A 224 -5.92 19.27 -0.25
CA GLY A 224 -7.04 20.14 0.15
C GLY A 224 -7.57 19.89 1.57
N GLY A 225 -6.96 18.99 2.33
CA GLY A 225 -7.36 18.64 3.68
C GLY A 225 -6.82 19.62 4.75
N ASP A 226 -7.39 19.52 5.95
CA ASP A 226 -6.95 20.27 7.12
C ASP A 226 -6.54 19.32 8.26
N THR A 227 -5.30 19.46 8.71
CA THR A 227 -4.76 18.67 9.84
C THR A 227 -5.51 18.91 11.15
N ALA A 228 -6.27 20.00 11.27
CA ALA A 228 -7.16 20.20 12.41
C ALA A 228 -8.27 19.14 12.48
N ASN A 229 -8.73 18.61 11.33
CA ASN A 229 -9.66 17.48 11.25
C ASN A 229 -8.98 16.15 11.48
N MET A 230 -7.66 16.05 11.27
CA MET A 230 -6.86 14.86 11.51
C MET A 230 -6.59 14.68 13.01
N TYR A 231 -5.77 15.52 13.61
CA TYR A 231 -5.34 15.41 15.00
C TYR A 231 -5.58 16.66 15.84
N GLY A 232 -6.27 17.68 15.30
CA GLY A 232 -6.46 18.96 15.96
C GLY A 232 -5.36 19.96 15.65
N PRO A 233 -5.40 21.14 16.30
CA PRO A 233 -4.36 22.16 16.11
C PRO A 233 -3.00 21.67 16.58
N GLN A 234 -1.94 22.36 16.16
CA GLN A 234 -0.58 22.03 16.62
C GLN A 234 -0.53 22.04 18.15
N GLY A 235 0.07 20.99 18.71
CA GLY A 235 0.14 20.79 20.16
C GLY A 235 -1.07 20.09 20.79
N ASP A 236 -2.08 19.72 20.02
CA ASP A 236 -3.13 18.80 20.50
C ASP A 236 -2.47 17.46 20.89
N PRO A 237 -2.88 16.85 22.03
CA PRO A 237 -2.33 15.57 22.50
C PRO A 237 -2.38 14.43 21.48
N LEU A 238 -3.31 14.46 20.51
CA LEU A 238 -3.41 13.45 19.46
C LEU A 238 -2.17 13.42 18.56
N TRP A 239 -1.47 14.56 18.36
CA TRP A 239 -0.21 14.56 17.62
C TRP A 239 0.85 13.70 18.32
N ALA A 240 1.04 13.90 19.61
CA ALA A 240 1.99 13.11 20.39
C ALA A 240 1.57 11.63 20.50
N ALA A 241 0.28 11.36 20.64
CA ALA A 241 -0.25 10.00 20.74
C ALA A 241 -0.02 9.19 19.44
N ASN A 242 0.04 9.86 18.29
CA ASN A 242 0.21 9.24 16.98
C ASN A 242 1.63 9.44 16.41
N ASP A 243 2.57 9.96 17.18
CA ASP A 243 3.94 10.22 16.74
C ASP A 243 4.82 8.97 16.93
N PRO A 244 5.29 8.33 15.83
CA PRO A 244 6.12 7.12 15.94
C PRO A 244 7.45 7.36 16.68
N TYR A 245 8.04 8.55 16.59
CA TYR A 245 9.27 8.88 17.29
C TYR A 245 9.08 8.91 18.82
N LEU A 246 7.99 9.52 19.28
CA LEU A 246 7.66 9.58 20.71
C LEU A 246 7.27 8.19 21.24
N ASN A 247 6.54 7.42 20.45
CA ASN A 247 6.02 6.11 20.81
C ASN A 247 6.90 4.94 20.28
N ALA A 248 8.17 5.20 19.98
CA ALA A 248 9.10 4.24 19.36
C ALA A 248 9.29 2.95 20.17
N GLU A 249 9.02 2.96 21.48
CA GLU A 249 9.04 1.73 22.31
C GLU A 249 8.06 0.67 21.77
N GLY A 250 6.95 1.07 21.14
CA GLY A 250 5.98 0.17 20.52
C GLY A 250 6.50 -0.56 19.28
N LEU A 251 7.69 -0.19 18.79
CA LEU A 251 8.36 -0.89 17.68
C LEU A 251 9.24 -2.04 18.14
N ARG A 252 9.36 -2.25 19.44
CA ARG A 252 10.20 -3.33 20.01
C ARG A 252 9.69 -4.70 19.56
N GLY A 253 10.62 -5.51 19.06
CA GLY A 253 10.33 -6.87 18.60
C GLY A 253 9.96 -6.98 17.12
N LEU A 254 9.85 -5.84 16.40
CA LEU A 254 9.71 -5.86 14.96
C LEU A 254 11.07 -5.92 14.25
N GLU A 255 11.09 -6.57 13.10
CA GLU A 255 12.19 -6.41 12.13
C GLU A 255 12.00 -5.09 11.39
N LEU A 256 12.95 -4.17 11.55
CA LEU A 256 12.80 -2.78 11.07
C LEU A 256 13.84 -2.46 10.00
N PHE A 257 13.36 -1.85 8.90
CA PHE A 257 14.19 -1.26 7.87
C PHE A 257 13.75 0.19 7.60
N LEU A 258 14.66 1.14 7.67
CA LEU A 258 14.39 2.54 7.36
C LEU A 258 15.44 3.06 6.37
N SER A 259 15.00 3.66 5.28
CA SER A 259 15.89 4.21 4.26
C SER A 259 15.53 5.63 3.87
N THR A 260 16.54 6.37 3.43
CA THR A 260 16.40 7.71 2.86
C THR A 260 17.62 8.10 2.04
N GLY A 261 17.42 8.86 1.00
CA GLY A 261 18.48 9.62 0.34
C GLY A 261 18.88 10.86 1.12
N SER A 262 19.78 11.64 0.58
CA SER A 262 20.24 12.91 1.21
C SER A 262 19.55 14.16 0.68
N GLY A 263 18.77 14.05 -0.40
CA GLY A 263 18.23 15.18 -1.17
C GLY A 263 19.19 15.69 -2.25
N ILE A 264 20.45 15.22 -2.26
CA ILE A 264 21.40 15.52 -3.34
C ILE A 264 21.07 14.66 -4.54
N PRO A 265 21.01 15.21 -5.76
CA PRO A 265 20.74 14.43 -6.96
C PRO A 265 21.70 13.26 -7.15
N GLY A 266 21.19 12.12 -7.61
CA GLY A 266 21.95 10.91 -7.85
C GLY A 266 21.60 10.24 -9.19
N GLN A 267 21.84 8.92 -9.27
CA GLN A 267 21.74 8.16 -10.52
C GLN A 267 20.37 8.17 -11.20
N TRP A 268 19.28 8.32 -10.44
CA TRP A 268 17.92 8.32 -10.97
C TRP A 268 17.38 9.72 -11.28
N ASP A 269 18.16 10.76 -11.01
CA ASP A 269 17.76 12.15 -11.24
C ASP A 269 18.28 12.63 -12.60
N THR A 270 17.75 12.02 -13.66
CA THR A 270 18.20 12.26 -15.04
C THR A 270 17.06 12.77 -15.92
N LEU A 271 17.38 13.65 -16.89
CA LEU A 271 16.38 14.15 -17.84
C LEU A 271 15.75 12.98 -18.62
N ASP A 272 14.43 12.92 -18.60
CA ASP A 272 13.64 11.86 -19.24
C ASP A 272 14.04 10.43 -18.82
N GLY A 273 14.60 10.30 -17.61
CA GLY A 273 14.89 9.02 -16.99
C GLY A 273 13.63 8.22 -16.66
N PRO A 274 13.74 6.90 -16.39
CA PRO A 274 12.59 6.01 -16.19
C PRO A 274 11.75 6.39 -14.95
N TYR A 275 12.34 7.08 -13.98
CA TYR A 275 11.69 7.47 -12.74
C TYR A 275 11.42 8.98 -12.63
N THR A 276 11.82 9.76 -13.65
CA THR A 276 11.66 11.21 -13.68
C THR A 276 10.37 11.60 -14.41
N LEU A 277 9.69 12.63 -13.94
CA LEU A 277 8.60 13.22 -14.71
C LEU A 277 9.14 13.82 -16.00
N PRO A 278 8.39 13.75 -17.13
CA PRO A 278 8.91 14.14 -18.44
C PRO A 278 9.39 15.59 -18.52
N GLY A 279 10.45 15.79 -19.28
CA GLY A 279 10.98 17.11 -19.65
C GLY A 279 11.74 17.83 -18.53
N VAL A 280 12.31 18.97 -18.88
CA VAL A 280 13.13 19.79 -17.97
C VAL A 280 12.34 20.21 -16.71
N GLY A 281 11.03 20.50 -16.85
CA GLY A 281 10.18 20.86 -15.71
C GLY A 281 9.99 19.71 -14.73
N GLY A 282 9.86 18.49 -15.23
CA GLY A 282 9.75 17.29 -14.39
C GLY A 282 11.02 17.05 -13.58
N LEU A 283 12.18 17.09 -14.26
CA LEU A 283 13.47 16.97 -13.57
C LEU A 283 13.69 18.12 -12.58
N ALA A 284 13.41 19.36 -12.94
CA ALA A 284 13.55 20.50 -12.03
C ALA A 284 12.70 20.35 -10.77
N ASN A 285 11.46 19.85 -10.88
CA ASN A 285 10.61 19.57 -9.74
C ASN A 285 11.21 18.46 -8.85
N GLN A 286 11.70 17.37 -9.45
CA GLN A 286 12.35 16.28 -8.72
C GLN A 286 13.59 16.76 -7.96
N LEU A 287 14.43 17.59 -8.59
CA LEU A 287 15.65 18.12 -7.96
C LEU A 287 15.35 19.13 -6.85
N THR A 288 14.36 19.99 -7.02
CA THR A 288 14.06 21.07 -6.06
C THR A 288 13.10 20.62 -4.96
N VAL A 289 11.87 20.27 -5.34
CA VAL A 289 10.85 19.82 -4.36
C VAL A 289 11.22 18.46 -3.80
N GLY A 290 11.55 17.51 -4.67
CA GLY A 290 11.97 16.16 -4.26
C GLY A 290 13.24 16.19 -3.41
N GLY A 291 14.24 17.00 -3.77
CA GLY A 291 15.45 17.18 -2.97
C GLY A 291 15.16 17.73 -1.57
N ALA A 292 14.29 18.74 -1.46
CA ALA A 292 13.91 19.33 -0.17
C ALA A 292 13.12 18.34 0.71
N LEU A 293 12.17 17.61 0.13
CA LEU A 293 11.40 16.57 0.84
C LEU A 293 12.32 15.46 1.36
N GLU A 294 13.26 15.02 0.54
CA GLU A 294 14.18 13.95 0.92
C GLU A 294 15.15 14.40 2.02
N ALA A 295 15.67 15.61 1.96
CA ALA A 295 16.50 16.18 3.01
C ALA A 295 15.75 16.26 4.36
N ALA A 296 14.46 16.58 4.34
CA ALA A 296 13.62 16.59 5.54
C ALA A 296 13.38 15.14 6.06
N SER A 297 13.11 14.18 5.18
CA SER A 297 12.99 12.77 5.53
C SER A 297 14.30 12.22 6.11
N ASN A 298 15.44 12.60 5.54
CA ASN A 298 16.76 12.24 6.04
C ASN A 298 16.98 12.73 7.48
N TYR A 299 16.67 13.99 7.76
CA TYR A 299 16.72 14.53 9.11
C TYR A 299 15.87 13.74 10.10
N CYS A 300 14.62 13.45 9.74
CA CYS A 300 13.71 12.66 10.58
C CYS A 300 14.22 11.23 10.80
N THR A 301 14.78 10.59 9.77
CA THR A 301 15.28 9.22 9.84
C THR A 301 16.53 9.11 10.72
N HIS A 302 17.44 10.11 10.69
CA HIS A 302 18.55 10.19 11.63
C HIS A 302 18.09 10.35 13.09
N ASN A 303 17.06 11.17 13.32
CA ASN A 303 16.47 11.32 14.65
C ASN A 303 15.86 10.00 15.13
N MET A 304 15.12 9.28 14.26
CA MET A 304 14.59 7.96 14.60
C MET A 304 15.69 6.95 14.88
N GLN A 305 16.80 6.96 14.14
CA GLN A 305 17.96 6.11 14.41
C GLN A 305 18.51 6.38 15.82
N ALA A 306 18.71 7.65 16.15
CA ALA A 306 19.19 8.02 17.50
C ALA A 306 18.22 7.56 18.60
N ARG A 307 16.90 7.70 18.34
CA ARG A 307 15.86 7.27 19.26
C ARG A 307 15.83 5.77 19.49
N LEU A 308 15.85 4.98 18.41
CA LEU A 308 15.85 3.52 18.49
C LEU A 308 17.13 3.00 19.17
N ASN A 309 18.29 3.60 18.86
CA ASN A 309 19.55 3.29 19.55
C ASN A 309 19.48 3.59 21.06
N GLN A 310 18.90 4.73 21.45
CA GLN A 310 18.69 5.09 22.86
C GLN A 310 17.81 4.08 23.59
N LEU A 311 16.80 3.54 22.91
CA LEU A 311 15.88 2.53 23.45
C LEU A 311 16.44 1.10 23.38
N GLY A 312 17.57 0.88 22.70
CA GLY A 312 18.12 -0.44 22.46
C GLY A 312 17.22 -1.31 21.57
N ILE A 313 16.52 -0.67 20.62
CA ILE A 313 15.67 -1.35 19.63
C ILE A 313 16.49 -1.52 18.35
N PRO A 314 16.78 -2.76 17.91
CA PRO A 314 17.54 -3.01 16.70
C PRO A 314 16.72 -2.62 15.46
N ALA A 315 17.40 -1.96 14.51
CA ALA A 315 16.82 -1.62 13.20
C ALA A 315 17.94 -1.53 12.17
N THR A 316 17.63 -1.85 10.93
CA THR A 316 18.51 -1.63 9.78
C THR A 316 18.23 -0.26 9.18
N PHE A 317 19.27 0.55 9.03
CA PHE A 317 19.19 1.87 8.41
C PHE A 317 20.00 1.87 7.11
N ASP A 318 19.41 2.40 6.04
CA ASP A 318 20.05 2.58 4.75
C ASP A 318 20.03 4.07 4.38
N PHE A 319 21.13 4.77 4.69
CA PHE A 319 21.32 6.18 4.36
C PHE A 319 22.12 6.30 3.06
N GLN A 320 21.45 6.66 1.99
CA GLN A 320 22.10 6.88 0.71
C GLN A 320 22.77 8.26 0.65
N PRO A 321 24.04 8.36 0.22
CA PRO A 321 24.77 9.64 0.18
C PRO A 321 24.18 10.62 -0.84
N VAL A 322 23.40 10.12 -1.80
CA VAL A 322 22.67 10.85 -2.83
C VAL A 322 21.24 10.30 -2.92
N GLY A 323 20.37 10.97 -3.65
CA GLY A 323 19.01 10.56 -3.91
C GLY A 323 18.00 11.62 -3.50
N THR A 324 17.06 11.90 -4.40
CA THR A 324 15.91 12.75 -4.19
C THR A 324 14.68 11.93 -3.83
N HIS A 325 13.55 12.58 -3.55
CA HIS A 325 12.28 11.95 -3.21
C HIS A 325 11.60 11.36 -4.45
N SER A 326 12.13 10.23 -4.96
CA SER A 326 11.69 9.66 -6.24
C SER A 326 11.73 8.14 -6.32
N TRP A 327 10.99 7.60 -7.31
CA TRP A 327 10.66 6.19 -7.45
C TRP A 327 11.85 5.26 -7.58
N GLY A 328 12.92 5.66 -8.28
CA GLY A 328 14.08 4.79 -8.46
C GLY A 328 14.79 4.46 -7.15
N TYR A 329 14.87 5.42 -6.23
CA TYR A 329 15.45 5.18 -4.91
C TYR A 329 14.55 4.34 -4.03
N TRP A 330 13.23 4.47 -4.17
CA TRP A 330 12.27 3.63 -3.42
C TRP A 330 12.23 2.19 -3.93
N GLU A 331 12.39 1.98 -5.24
CA GLU A 331 12.55 0.65 -5.81
C GLU A 331 13.82 -0.03 -5.27
N ASP A 332 14.96 0.66 -5.32
CA ASP A 332 16.23 0.17 -4.77
C ASP A 332 16.08 -0.14 -3.26
N ALA A 333 15.42 0.74 -2.50
CA ALA A 333 15.19 0.57 -1.07
C ALA A 333 14.29 -0.62 -0.73
N LEU A 334 13.22 -0.85 -1.52
CA LEU A 334 12.35 -2.02 -1.31
C LEU A 334 13.13 -3.31 -1.54
N VAL A 335 13.90 -3.40 -2.62
CA VAL A 335 14.74 -4.56 -2.91
C VAL A 335 15.76 -4.78 -1.77
N ALA A 336 16.42 -3.73 -1.30
CA ALA A 336 17.38 -3.79 -0.19
C ALA A 336 16.72 -4.19 1.15
N SER A 337 15.45 -3.82 1.37
CA SER A 337 14.71 -4.15 2.58
C SER A 337 14.24 -5.60 2.63
N TRP A 338 14.22 -6.30 1.49
CA TRP A 338 13.63 -7.65 1.42
C TRP A 338 14.17 -8.64 2.46
N PRO A 339 15.48 -8.75 2.73
CA PRO A 339 15.98 -9.66 3.75
C PRO A 339 15.39 -9.42 5.16
N ILE A 340 15.09 -8.17 5.50
CA ILE A 340 14.48 -7.79 6.77
C ILE A 340 12.99 -8.12 6.78
N LEU A 341 12.28 -7.80 5.70
CA LEU A 341 10.86 -8.15 5.53
C LEU A 341 10.68 -9.67 5.52
N ALA A 342 11.50 -10.40 4.77
CA ALA A 342 11.48 -11.85 4.68
C ALA A 342 11.70 -12.51 6.05
N LYS A 343 12.65 -11.99 6.85
CA LYS A 343 12.88 -12.47 8.21
C LYS A 343 11.63 -12.35 9.08
N GLY A 344 10.93 -11.21 9.05
CA GLY A 344 9.68 -11.02 9.79
C GLY A 344 8.53 -11.87 9.26
N LEU A 345 8.57 -12.25 7.99
CA LEU A 345 7.58 -13.11 7.33
C LEU A 345 7.90 -14.61 7.42
N ASP A 346 8.98 -15.00 8.12
CA ASP A 346 9.48 -16.36 8.19
C ASP A 346 9.79 -16.96 6.80
N LEU A 347 10.28 -16.13 5.86
CA LEU A 347 10.63 -16.48 4.48
C LEU A 347 12.16 -16.46 4.27
N PRO A 348 12.69 -17.18 3.27
CA PRO A 348 14.07 -17.00 2.83
C PRO A 348 14.28 -15.60 2.23
N ALA A 349 15.50 -15.05 2.43
CA ALA A 349 15.89 -13.73 1.96
C ALA A 349 15.98 -13.61 0.42
#